data_41a2fd11fdf5047d3ea0d293a6f4acdb
#
_entry.id   41a2fd11fdf5047d3ea0d293a6f4acdb
#
_cell.length_a   1.000
_cell.length_b   1.000
_cell.length_c   1.000
_cell.angle_alpha   90.00
_cell.angle_beta   90.00
_cell.angle_gamma   90.00
#
_symmetry.space_group_name_H-M   'P 1'
#
loop_
_entity.id
_entity.type
_entity.pdbx_description
1 polymer ?
#
loop_
_entity_poly.entity_id
_entity_poly.type
_entity_poly.pdbx_seq_one_letter_code
_entity_poly.pdbx_strand_id
1 'polypeptide(L)'
;MASKDYLEKVTIGELEKPHGKIVLQEYDARWQDMFDREKAKIDRALAGTRHTVEYVGSTSVAGLCAKPIIDILLTVEDSGNESMYVGALEAEGYRLRVREPGWHAHRMLKGKGPEVNLHVFSEGCAEAKRMLDFRDRLRTDDADRQLYA
;
A
#
# COMPACT_ATOMS: atom_id res chain seq x y z
N MET A 1 -6.29 17.86 -1.50
CA MET A 1 -6.41 17.29 -0.15
C MET A 1 -7.85 16.89 0.11
N ALA A 2 -8.09 15.67 0.57
CA ALA A 2 -9.45 15.21 0.84
C ALA A 2 -10.04 15.95 2.04
N SER A 3 -11.31 16.34 1.95
CA SER A 3 -12.01 16.97 3.07
C SER A 3 -12.28 15.94 4.18
N LYS A 4 -12.57 16.42 5.38
CA LYS A 4 -12.94 15.55 6.49
C LYS A 4 -14.17 14.70 6.14
N ASP A 5 -15.17 15.31 5.49
CA ASP A 5 -16.38 14.60 5.08
C ASP A 5 -16.07 13.45 4.12
N TYR A 6 -15.18 13.70 3.15
CA TYR A 6 -14.74 12.64 2.24
C TYR A 6 -14.03 11.51 2.98
N LEU A 7 -13.10 11.86 3.89
CA LEU A 7 -12.38 10.85 4.68
C LEU A 7 -13.33 10.00 5.52
N GLU A 8 -14.35 10.62 6.13
CA GLU A 8 -15.35 9.89 6.89
C GLU A 8 -16.15 8.93 6.00
N LYS A 9 -16.46 9.37 4.77
CA LYS A 9 -17.24 8.58 3.82
C LYS A 9 -16.50 7.33 3.35
N VAL A 10 -15.18 7.40 3.12
CA VAL A 10 -14.38 6.30 2.55
C VAL A 10 -13.66 5.47 3.60
N THR A 11 -13.52 5.96 4.84
CA THR A 11 -12.80 5.26 5.90
C THR A 11 -13.68 4.24 6.60
N ILE A 12 -13.17 3.03 6.74
CA ILE A 12 -13.83 1.96 7.47
C ILE A 12 -13.36 2.02 8.92
N GLY A 13 -14.31 2.19 9.85
CA GLY A 13 -14.01 2.39 11.27
C GLY A 13 -13.79 3.85 11.60
N GLU A 14 -13.21 4.13 12.76
CA GLU A 14 -12.94 5.50 13.18
C GLU A 14 -11.75 6.09 12.44
N LEU A 15 -11.83 7.40 12.17
CA LEU A 15 -10.68 8.12 11.63
C LEU A 15 -9.55 8.08 12.65
N GLU A 16 -8.36 7.71 12.18
CA GLU A 16 -7.18 7.73 13.04
C GLU A 16 -6.75 9.18 13.26
N LYS A 17 -6.38 9.51 14.49
CA LYS A 17 -5.81 10.82 14.79
C LYS A 17 -4.42 10.91 14.15
N PRO A 18 -4.04 12.07 13.61
CA PRO A 18 -2.68 12.25 13.12
C PRO A 18 -1.70 11.94 14.25
N HIS A 19 -0.77 11.04 14.00
CA HIS A 19 0.35 10.85 14.90
C HIS A 19 1.16 12.15 14.89
N GLY A 20 1.81 12.47 16.00
CA GLY A 20 2.62 13.67 16.14
C GLY A 20 3.63 13.81 14.99
N LYS A 21 4.79 14.35 15.25
CA LYS A 21 5.76 14.62 14.18
C LYS A 21 6.02 13.43 13.28
N ILE A 22 5.79 13.62 11.99
CA ILE A 22 6.22 12.68 10.96
C ILE A 22 7.73 12.84 10.84
N VAL A 23 8.47 11.80 11.20
CA VAL A 23 9.92 11.81 11.14
C VAL A 23 10.37 10.95 9.96
N LEU A 24 11.13 11.54 9.06
CA LEU A 24 11.80 10.78 8.01
C LEU A 24 12.98 10.05 8.62
N GLN A 25 13.13 8.80 8.28
CA GLN A 25 14.25 7.96 8.69
C GLN A 25 15.17 7.71 7.51
N GLU A 26 16.45 7.53 7.78
CA GLU A 26 17.38 7.04 6.77
C GLU A 26 16.93 5.65 6.32
N TYR A 27 17.28 5.29 5.09
CA TYR A 27 16.92 3.99 4.54
C TYR A 27 17.35 2.86 5.48
N ASP A 28 16.44 1.94 5.71
CA ASP A 28 16.65 0.77 6.57
C ASP A 28 16.47 -0.50 5.72
N ALA A 29 17.54 -1.28 5.59
CA ALA A 29 17.52 -2.52 4.81
C ALA A 29 16.48 -3.53 5.33
N ARG A 30 16.06 -3.43 6.59
CA ARG A 30 15.01 -4.29 7.16
C ARG A 30 13.65 -4.05 6.52
N TRP A 31 13.43 -2.89 5.89
CA TRP A 31 12.16 -2.61 5.20
C TRP A 31 11.91 -3.62 4.08
N GLN A 32 12.94 -4.01 3.34
CA GLN A 32 12.80 -5.03 2.31
C GLN A 32 12.37 -6.38 2.92
N ASP A 33 12.98 -6.76 4.04
CA ASP A 33 12.62 -8.01 4.74
C ASP A 33 11.18 -7.95 5.25
N MET A 34 10.74 -6.79 5.72
CA MET A 34 9.36 -6.59 6.17
C MET A 34 8.39 -6.76 5.01
N PHE A 35 8.70 -6.16 3.86
CA PHE A 35 7.89 -6.37 2.67
C PHE A 35 7.84 -7.83 2.25
N ASP A 36 8.99 -8.50 2.23
CA ASP A 36 9.07 -9.91 1.82
C ASP A 36 8.17 -10.79 2.69
N ARG A 37 8.12 -10.53 3.99
CA ARG A 37 7.25 -11.26 4.92
C ARG A 37 5.78 -10.99 4.65
N GLU A 38 5.44 -9.72 4.37
CA GLU A 38 4.06 -9.36 4.05
C GLU A 38 3.63 -9.96 2.71
N LYS A 39 4.51 -9.94 1.71
CA LYS A 39 4.23 -10.57 0.42
C LYS A 39 3.94 -12.07 0.59
N ALA A 40 4.71 -12.76 1.42
CA ALA A 40 4.49 -14.18 1.67
C ALA A 40 3.11 -14.45 2.27
N LYS A 41 2.67 -13.60 3.21
CA LYS A 41 1.33 -13.70 3.81
C LYS A 41 0.24 -13.50 2.76
N ILE A 42 0.40 -12.48 1.93
CA ILE A 42 -0.59 -12.13 0.89
C ILE A 42 -0.67 -13.23 -0.15
N ASP A 43 0.47 -13.73 -0.62
CA ASP A 43 0.51 -14.80 -1.60
C ASP A 43 -0.13 -16.08 -1.05
N ARG A 44 0.08 -16.39 0.22
CA ARG A 44 -0.55 -17.53 0.88
C ARG A 44 -2.07 -17.35 0.98
N ALA A 45 -2.50 -16.16 1.40
CA ALA A 45 -3.93 -15.86 1.55
C ALA A 45 -4.66 -15.95 0.21
N LEU A 46 -4.02 -15.53 -0.86
CA LEU A 46 -4.62 -15.42 -2.19
C LEU A 46 -4.13 -16.49 -3.17
N ALA A 47 -3.62 -17.62 -2.65
CA ALA A 47 -3.01 -18.67 -3.47
C ALA A 47 -3.94 -19.18 -4.59
N GLY A 48 -5.26 -19.21 -4.35
CA GLY A 48 -6.24 -19.62 -5.35
C GLY A 48 -6.83 -18.45 -6.16
N THR A 49 -6.34 -17.24 -5.97
CA THR A 49 -6.88 -16.04 -6.56
C THR A 49 -5.81 -15.35 -7.38
N ARG A 50 -6.14 -15.00 -8.63
CA ARG A 50 -5.20 -14.29 -9.51
C ARG A 50 -4.88 -12.92 -8.90
N HIS A 51 -3.60 -12.63 -8.70
CA HIS A 51 -3.15 -11.39 -8.08
C HIS A 51 -1.69 -11.11 -8.37
N THR A 52 -1.29 -9.85 -8.18
CA THR A 52 0.13 -9.46 -8.17
C THR A 52 0.42 -8.65 -6.92
N VAL A 53 1.64 -8.76 -6.40
CA VAL A 53 2.09 -8.04 -5.20
C VAL A 53 3.39 -7.32 -5.54
N GLU A 54 3.41 -6.00 -5.36
CA GLU A 54 4.58 -5.18 -5.66
C GLU A 54 4.90 -4.23 -4.50
N TYR A 55 6.18 -4.06 -4.24
CA TYR A 55 6.63 -3.08 -3.25
C TYR A 55 6.64 -1.69 -3.90
N VAL A 56 5.91 -0.75 -3.33
CA VAL A 56 5.83 0.63 -3.82
C VAL A 56 6.10 1.62 -2.69
N GLY A 57 6.03 2.91 -2.98
CA GLY A 57 6.26 3.94 -1.97
C GLY A 57 7.75 4.16 -1.71
N SER A 58 8.04 5.15 -0.87
CA SER A 58 9.41 5.61 -0.64
C SER A 58 10.33 4.56 -0.02
N THR A 59 9.79 3.72 0.89
CA THR A 59 10.63 2.69 1.53
C THR A 59 11.04 1.58 0.56
N SER A 60 10.42 1.50 -0.62
CA SER A 60 10.79 0.53 -1.65
C SER A 60 12.06 0.94 -2.43
N VAL A 61 12.56 2.14 -2.19
CA VAL A 61 13.70 2.70 -2.92
C VAL A 61 14.93 2.69 -2.01
N ALA A 62 15.92 1.86 -2.35
CA ALA A 62 17.15 1.76 -1.57
C ALA A 62 17.85 3.12 -1.52
N GLY A 63 18.31 3.49 -0.33
CA GLY A 63 19.04 4.73 -0.11
C GLY A 63 18.19 5.98 0.08
N LEU A 64 16.85 5.88 -0.06
CA LEU A 64 15.97 7.03 0.10
C LEU A 64 15.50 7.15 1.55
N CYS A 65 15.61 8.37 2.12
CA CYS A 65 15.00 8.67 3.42
C CYS A 65 13.48 8.64 3.26
N ALA A 66 12.79 8.05 4.22
CA ALA A 66 11.34 7.89 4.14
C ALA A 66 10.71 7.76 5.52
N LYS A 67 9.40 7.95 5.59
CA LYS A 67 8.61 7.50 6.74
C LYS A 67 8.67 5.97 6.76
N PRO A 68 8.76 5.35 7.93
CA PRO A 68 8.89 3.88 8.00
C PRO A 68 7.54 3.18 7.78
N ILE A 69 6.97 3.37 6.60
CA ILE A 69 5.71 2.77 6.17
C ILE A 69 5.98 1.88 4.98
N ILE A 70 5.52 0.64 5.05
CA ILE A 70 5.63 -0.30 3.96
C ILE A 70 4.37 -0.19 3.10
N ASP A 71 4.52 0.40 1.92
CA ASP A 71 3.40 0.51 0.96
C ASP A 71 3.47 -0.64 -0.03
N ILE A 72 2.38 -1.38 -0.12
CA ILE A 72 2.27 -2.54 -0.99
C ILE A 72 1.16 -2.30 -2.00
N LEU A 73 1.43 -2.61 -3.26
CA LEU A 73 0.44 -2.57 -4.32
C LEU A 73 -0.02 -4.00 -4.61
N LEU A 74 -1.28 -4.27 -4.33
CA LEU A 74 -1.93 -5.53 -4.68
C LEU A 74 -2.87 -5.27 -5.86
N THR A 75 -2.70 -6.00 -6.95
CA THR A 75 -3.69 -5.98 -8.01
C THR A 75 -4.43 -7.30 -8.05
N VAL A 76 -5.74 -7.21 -8.20
CA VAL A 76 -6.64 -8.35 -8.30
C VAL A 76 -7.47 -8.17 -9.56
N GLU A 77 -8.23 -9.19 -9.94
CA GLU A 77 -9.04 -9.12 -11.14
C GLU A 77 -10.07 -8.01 -11.06
N ASP A 78 -10.80 -7.91 -9.93
CA ASP A 78 -11.78 -6.86 -9.67
C ASP A 78 -11.72 -6.44 -8.19
N SER A 79 -11.13 -5.28 -7.93
CA SER A 79 -10.99 -4.77 -6.57
C SER A 79 -12.33 -4.43 -5.93
N GLY A 80 -13.36 -4.18 -6.72
CA GLY A 80 -14.72 -3.94 -6.21
C GLY A 80 -15.38 -5.20 -5.66
N ASN A 81 -14.90 -6.37 -6.06
CA ASN A 81 -15.41 -7.64 -5.56
C ASN A 81 -14.65 -8.05 -4.30
N GLU A 82 -14.95 -7.39 -3.19
CA GLU A 82 -14.23 -7.58 -1.92
C GLU A 82 -14.32 -9.02 -1.40
N SER A 83 -15.38 -9.75 -1.73
CA SER A 83 -15.53 -11.12 -1.28
C SER A 83 -14.44 -12.06 -1.79
N MET A 84 -13.73 -11.66 -2.85
CA MET A 84 -12.67 -12.46 -3.44
C MET A 84 -11.34 -12.36 -2.70
N TYR A 85 -11.14 -11.34 -1.85
CA TYR A 85 -9.83 -11.13 -1.24
C TYR A 85 -9.85 -10.63 0.21
N VAL A 86 -10.85 -9.83 0.61
CA VAL A 86 -10.83 -9.17 1.93
C VAL A 86 -10.82 -10.19 3.08
N GLY A 87 -11.70 -11.18 3.04
CA GLY A 87 -11.79 -12.17 4.11
C GLY A 87 -10.51 -12.97 4.28
N ALA A 88 -9.88 -13.36 3.17
CA ALA A 88 -8.62 -14.10 3.20
C ALA A 88 -7.50 -13.26 3.80
N LEU A 89 -7.44 -11.98 3.44
CA LEU A 89 -6.44 -11.05 3.98
C LEU A 89 -6.69 -10.77 5.47
N GLU A 90 -7.95 -10.65 5.87
CA GLU A 90 -8.28 -10.46 7.29
C GLU A 90 -7.81 -11.64 8.14
N ALA A 91 -7.89 -12.85 7.60
CA ALA A 91 -7.39 -14.03 8.29
C ALA A 91 -5.88 -13.97 8.52
N GLU A 92 -5.14 -13.20 7.74
CA GLU A 92 -3.70 -12.98 7.90
C GLU A 92 -3.39 -11.73 8.74
N GLY A 93 -4.39 -11.07 9.29
CA GLY A 93 -4.21 -9.92 10.17
C GLY A 93 -4.39 -8.56 9.52
N TYR A 94 -4.75 -8.51 8.24
CA TYR A 94 -5.06 -7.25 7.58
C TYR A 94 -6.45 -6.77 7.95
N ARG A 95 -6.66 -5.46 7.83
CA ARG A 95 -7.95 -4.86 8.18
C ARG A 95 -8.31 -3.82 7.13
N LEU A 96 -9.50 -3.93 6.54
CA LEU A 96 -9.99 -2.95 5.58
C LEU A 96 -10.21 -1.61 6.27
N ARG A 97 -9.57 -0.56 5.75
CA ARG A 97 -9.63 0.79 6.33
C ARG A 97 -10.15 1.83 5.37
N VAL A 98 -10.01 1.63 4.05
CA VAL A 98 -10.46 2.60 3.05
C VAL A 98 -11.18 1.88 1.93
N ARG A 99 -12.32 2.44 1.53
CA ARG A 99 -13.11 1.99 0.38
C ARG A 99 -13.49 3.22 -0.44
N GLU A 100 -12.96 3.28 -1.66
CA GLU A 100 -13.16 4.42 -2.56
C GLU A 100 -13.69 3.95 -3.92
N PRO A 101 -14.98 3.55 -4.01
CA PRO A 101 -15.53 3.02 -5.27
C PRO A 101 -15.43 4.02 -6.43
N GLY A 102 -15.55 5.31 -6.14
CA GLY A 102 -15.52 6.37 -7.14
C GLY A 102 -14.13 6.81 -7.58
N TRP A 103 -13.07 6.25 -6.99
CA TRP A 103 -11.69 6.58 -7.33
C TRP A 103 -10.92 5.30 -7.62
N HIS A 104 -10.87 4.90 -8.90
CA HIS A 104 -10.17 3.70 -9.37
C HIS A 104 -10.58 2.41 -8.64
N ALA A 105 -11.78 2.37 -8.05
CA ALA A 105 -12.24 1.27 -7.22
C ALA A 105 -11.22 0.87 -6.15
N HIS A 106 -10.52 1.86 -5.58
CA HIS A 106 -9.43 1.68 -4.62
C HIS A 106 -9.94 1.13 -3.30
N ARG A 107 -9.17 0.20 -2.76
CA ARG A 107 -9.32 -0.28 -1.38
C ARG A 107 -7.96 -0.20 -0.70
N MET A 108 -7.96 0.01 0.60
CA MET A 108 -6.73 -0.02 1.38
C MET A 108 -6.96 -0.77 2.67
N LEU A 109 -6.06 -1.73 2.94
CA LEU A 109 -6.05 -2.49 4.19
C LEU A 109 -4.79 -2.14 4.94
N LYS A 110 -4.85 -2.16 6.27
CA LYS A 110 -3.69 -1.99 7.13
C LYS A 110 -3.26 -3.33 7.69
N GLY A 111 -1.94 -3.55 7.70
CA GLY A 111 -1.34 -4.74 8.28
C GLY A 111 -1.25 -4.64 9.80
N LYS A 112 -0.98 -5.77 10.43
CA LYS A 112 -0.77 -5.89 11.87
C LYS A 112 0.74 -5.85 12.14
N GLY A 113 1.16 -5.12 13.16
CA GLY A 113 2.57 -4.99 13.54
C GLY A 113 3.21 -3.77 12.89
N PRO A 114 4.20 -3.93 11.99
CA PRO A 114 4.80 -2.76 11.35
C PRO A 114 3.74 -1.99 10.55
N GLU A 115 3.97 -0.70 10.35
CA GLU A 115 3.01 0.10 9.62
C GLU A 115 3.04 -0.31 8.15
N VAL A 116 1.96 -0.98 7.71
CA VAL A 116 1.83 -1.50 6.37
C VAL A 116 0.52 -1.00 5.77
N ASN A 117 0.62 -0.36 4.61
CA ASN A 117 -0.55 0.06 3.83
C ASN A 117 -0.62 -0.82 2.59
N LEU A 118 -1.67 -1.63 2.51
CA LEU A 118 -1.92 -2.50 1.38
C LEU A 118 -2.97 -1.87 0.47
N HIS A 119 -2.50 -1.32 -0.65
CA HIS A 119 -3.38 -0.69 -1.65
C HIS A 119 -3.85 -1.73 -2.65
N VAL A 120 -5.16 -1.80 -2.89
CA VAL A 120 -5.75 -2.77 -3.81
C VAL A 120 -6.40 -2.06 -4.98
N PHE A 121 -6.00 -2.45 -6.18
CA PHE A 121 -6.56 -1.96 -7.43
C PHE A 121 -6.86 -3.14 -8.34
N SER A 122 -7.72 -2.92 -9.33
CA SER A 122 -7.99 -3.93 -10.35
C SER A 122 -6.85 -4.00 -11.38
N GLU A 123 -6.68 -5.16 -11.98
CA GLU A 123 -5.71 -5.35 -13.07
C GLU A 123 -5.92 -4.30 -14.16
N GLY A 124 -4.82 -3.77 -14.71
CA GLY A 124 -4.86 -2.78 -15.77
C GLY A 124 -5.22 -1.37 -15.33
N CYS A 125 -5.36 -1.13 -14.03
CA CYS A 125 -5.70 0.18 -13.50
C CYS A 125 -4.56 1.18 -13.77
N ALA A 126 -4.92 2.35 -14.30
CA ALA A 126 -3.95 3.40 -14.63
C ALA A 126 -3.20 3.89 -13.38
N GLU A 127 -3.89 3.98 -12.24
CA GLU A 127 -3.26 4.43 -10.99
C GLU A 127 -2.22 3.42 -10.49
N ALA A 128 -2.51 2.12 -10.61
CA ALA A 128 -1.55 1.08 -10.25
C ALA A 128 -0.29 1.19 -11.12
N LYS A 129 -0.47 1.39 -12.42
CA LYS A 129 0.66 1.58 -13.34
C LYS A 129 1.46 2.82 -12.96
N ARG A 130 0.77 3.92 -12.62
CA ARG A 130 1.43 5.17 -12.22
C ARG A 130 2.31 4.95 -10.98
N MET A 131 1.82 4.20 -9.99
CA MET A 131 2.58 3.90 -8.77
C MET A 131 3.84 3.09 -9.08
N LEU A 132 3.75 2.12 -9.98
CA LEU A 132 4.90 1.31 -10.39
C LEU A 132 5.92 2.14 -11.18
N ASP A 133 5.46 2.96 -12.12
CA ASP A 133 6.32 3.81 -12.93
C ASP A 133 7.06 4.82 -12.04
N PHE A 134 6.37 5.40 -11.08
CA PHE A 134 6.96 6.35 -10.13
C PHE A 134 8.04 5.68 -9.27
N ARG A 135 7.77 4.50 -8.74
CA ARG A 135 8.76 3.72 -8.00
C ARG A 135 10.00 3.44 -8.84
N ASP A 136 9.80 2.95 -10.05
CA ASP A 136 10.91 2.59 -10.94
C ASP A 136 11.75 3.81 -11.29
N ARG A 137 11.11 4.94 -11.51
CA ARG A 137 11.79 6.20 -11.78
C ARG A 137 12.66 6.63 -10.59
N LEU A 138 12.15 6.54 -9.37
CA LEU A 138 12.92 6.87 -8.16
C LEU A 138 14.10 5.93 -7.96
N ARG A 139 13.99 4.68 -8.38
CA ARG A 139 15.08 3.70 -8.29
C ARG A 139 16.20 3.95 -9.27
N THR A 140 15.88 4.57 -10.40
CA THR A 140 16.83 4.72 -11.50
C THR A 140 17.32 6.15 -11.73
N ASP A 141 16.64 7.15 -11.16
CA ASP A 141 16.94 8.57 -11.38
C ASP A 141 17.36 9.24 -10.07
N ASP A 142 18.67 9.48 -9.91
CA ASP A 142 19.22 10.09 -8.69
C ASP A 142 18.66 11.50 -8.45
N ALA A 143 18.44 12.28 -9.51
CA ALA A 143 17.91 13.64 -9.38
C ALA A 143 16.48 13.61 -8.84
N ASP A 144 15.63 12.74 -9.36
CA ASP A 144 14.27 12.59 -8.86
C ASP A 144 14.25 12.05 -7.43
N ARG A 145 15.16 11.14 -7.11
CA ARG A 145 15.29 10.60 -5.76
C ARG A 145 15.62 11.70 -4.76
N GLN A 146 16.51 12.62 -5.12
CA GLN A 146 16.90 13.71 -4.24
C GLN A 146 15.77 14.67 -3.95
N LEU A 147 14.82 14.85 -4.87
CA LEU A 147 13.65 15.69 -4.63
C LEU A 147 12.76 15.16 -3.51
N TYR A 148 12.82 13.88 -3.20
CA TYR A 148 11.99 13.22 -2.18
C TYR A 148 12.78 12.81 -0.94
N ALA A 149 14.05 13.08 -0.93
CA ALA A 149 14.92 12.77 0.21
C ALA A 149 14.70 13.75 1.38
#